data_66cad2752aa44338edef207d5e1ea070
#
_entry.id   66cad2752aa44338edef207d5e1ea070
#
_cell.length_a   1.000
_cell.length_b   1.000
_cell.length_c   1.000
_cell.angle_alpha   90.00
_cell.angle_beta   90.00
_cell.angle_gamma   90.00
#
_symmetry.space_group_name_H-M   'P 1'
#
loop_
_entity.id
_entity.type
_entity.pdbx_description
1 polymer ?
#
loop_
_entity_poly.entity_id
_entity_poly.type
_entity_poly.pdbx_seq_one_letter_code
_entity_poly.pdbx_strand_id
1 'polypeptide(L)'
;MIELRDVTARYGDAQVLWGVSIGVREREIATLIGANGAGKSTTLKTISGVVAASAGQILFDGQRIERLPPHRIASLGIAHVPEGRRLFPLMSVRENLELGAVSKEARRRRLESFEKVFALFPRLKERERQMAVTLSGGEQQMVAIARGLMARPRLIILDEPSLGLAPIIVKEMFDIIQAINREGITVLLVEQNVQQSLKLADRAYVLENGRVVLEGAGGELLNDERVREAYLGA
;
A
#
# COMPACT_ATOMS: atom_id res chain seq x y z
N MET A 1 1.55 -14.71 4.87
CA MET A 1 0.56 -13.66 4.57
C MET A 1 0.34 -13.56 3.07
N ILE A 2 1.19 -12.88 2.27
CA ILE A 2 1.05 -12.85 0.80
C ILE A 2 2.34 -13.31 0.12
N GLU A 3 2.20 -14.04 -0.99
CA GLU A 3 3.32 -14.57 -1.78
C GLU A 3 2.97 -14.50 -3.27
N LEU A 4 3.85 -13.92 -4.06
CA LEU A 4 3.84 -13.93 -5.51
C LEU A 4 4.89 -14.94 -5.98
N ARG A 5 4.54 -15.82 -6.92
CA ARG A 5 5.42 -16.83 -7.53
C ARG A 5 5.38 -16.68 -9.04
N ASP A 6 6.48 -16.20 -9.61
CA ASP A 6 6.70 -16.03 -11.05
C ASP A 6 5.56 -15.26 -11.75
N VAL A 7 5.06 -14.20 -11.09
CA VAL A 7 3.91 -13.45 -11.57
C VAL A 7 4.27 -12.61 -12.78
N THR A 8 3.50 -12.80 -13.84
CA THR A 8 3.60 -12.07 -15.10
C THR A 8 2.30 -11.28 -15.32
N ALA A 9 2.41 -10.03 -15.75
CA ALA A 9 1.25 -9.20 -16.06
C ALA A 9 1.51 -8.29 -17.27
N ARG A 10 0.41 -7.94 -17.97
CA ARG A 10 0.46 -7.13 -19.19
C ARG A 10 -0.73 -6.18 -19.29
N TYR A 11 -0.57 -5.11 -20.05
CA TYR A 11 -1.62 -4.23 -20.51
C TYR A 11 -1.76 -4.39 -22.03
N GLY A 12 -2.81 -5.07 -22.49
CA GLY A 12 -2.91 -5.50 -23.88
C GLY A 12 -1.70 -6.37 -24.25
N ASP A 13 -0.96 -5.97 -25.28
CA ASP A 13 0.24 -6.68 -25.73
C ASP A 13 1.52 -6.29 -24.99
N ALA A 14 1.50 -5.18 -24.24
CA ALA A 14 2.66 -4.69 -23.50
C ALA A 14 2.83 -5.46 -22.19
N GLN A 15 3.87 -6.29 -22.11
CA GLN A 15 4.23 -6.99 -20.88
C GLN A 15 5.00 -6.05 -19.94
N VAL A 16 4.58 -5.98 -18.66
CA VAL A 16 5.16 -5.11 -17.64
C VAL A 16 5.83 -5.91 -16.53
N LEU A 17 5.24 -7.03 -16.10
CA LEU A 17 5.84 -7.91 -15.09
C LEU A 17 6.37 -9.19 -15.75
N TRP A 18 7.58 -9.58 -15.36
CA TRP A 18 8.35 -10.65 -15.95
C TRP A 18 8.80 -11.67 -14.90
N GLY A 19 7.87 -12.42 -14.33
CA GLY A 19 8.17 -13.45 -13.34
C GLY A 19 8.52 -12.84 -11.97
N VAL A 20 7.70 -11.90 -11.49
CA VAL A 20 7.91 -11.27 -10.18
C VAL A 20 7.59 -12.27 -9.08
N SER A 21 8.57 -12.50 -8.20
CA SER A 21 8.43 -13.33 -7.00
C SER A 21 8.80 -12.49 -5.78
N ILE A 22 7.83 -12.26 -4.88
CA ILE A 22 8.00 -11.53 -3.61
C ILE A 22 7.16 -12.19 -2.53
N GLY A 23 7.57 -12.05 -1.27
CA GLY A 23 6.82 -12.54 -0.12
C GLY A 23 6.73 -11.50 0.99
N VAL A 24 5.56 -11.36 1.62
CA VAL A 24 5.36 -10.52 2.80
C VAL A 24 4.79 -11.39 3.91
N ARG A 25 5.46 -11.44 5.04
CA ARG A 25 5.02 -12.20 6.22
C ARG A 25 3.92 -11.43 6.96
N GLU A 26 3.25 -12.12 7.84
CA GLU A 26 2.27 -11.47 8.73
C GLU A 26 2.97 -10.47 9.66
N ARG A 27 2.37 -9.29 9.80
CA ARG A 27 2.87 -8.15 10.61
C ARG A 27 4.21 -7.57 10.14
N GLU A 28 4.68 -7.93 8.97
CA GLU A 28 5.89 -7.38 8.34
C GLU A 28 5.56 -6.09 7.60
N ILE A 29 6.48 -5.14 7.58
CA ILE A 29 6.51 -4.04 6.63
C ILE A 29 7.45 -4.45 5.50
N ALA A 30 6.91 -4.71 4.31
CA ALA A 30 7.71 -4.93 3.13
C ALA A 30 7.64 -3.72 2.20
N THR A 31 8.74 -3.37 1.55
CA THR A 31 8.77 -2.30 0.55
C THR A 31 9.23 -2.81 -0.82
N LEU A 32 8.62 -2.27 -1.87
CA LEU A 32 9.02 -2.49 -3.25
C LEU A 32 9.53 -1.17 -3.82
N ILE A 33 10.83 -1.08 -4.06
CA ILE A 33 11.50 0.09 -4.60
C ILE A 33 11.93 -0.13 -6.05
N GLY A 34 12.23 0.94 -6.77
CA GLY A 34 12.67 0.89 -8.16
C GLY A 34 12.34 2.18 -8.90
N ALA A 35 12.91 2.36 -10.08
CA ALA A 35 12.66 3.53 -10.93
C ALA A 35 11.18 3.64 -11.36
N ASN A 36 10.79 4.82 -11.87
CA ASN A 36 9.47 4.99 -12.47
C ASN A 36 9.37 4.10 -13.72
N GLY A 37 8.23 3.42 -13.86
CA GLY A 37 8.04 2.44 -14.93
C GLY A 37 8.61 1.04 -14.65
N ALA A 38 9.28 0.81 -13.51
CA ALA A 38 9.82 -0.51 -13.17
C ALA A 38 8.76 -1.61 -12.96
N GLY A 39 7.48 -1.25 -12.80
CA GLY A 39 6.37 -2.20 -12.61
C GLY A 39 5.81 -2.24 -11.18
N LYS A 40 6.25 -1.36 -10.29
CA LYS A 40 5.83 -1.31 -8.87
C LYS A 40 4.31 -1.26 -8.71
N SER A 41 3.66 -0.20 -9.21
CA SER A 41 2.19 -0.06 -9.12
C SER A 41 1.43 -1.16 -9.89
N THR A 42 2.03 -1.71 -10.97
CA THR A 42 1.46 -2.87 -11.67
C THR A 42 1.45 -4.10 -10.77
N THR A 43 2.52 -4.34 -10.00
CA THR A 43 2.58 -5.41 -9.01
C THR A 43 1.46 -5.28 -7.99
N LEU A 44 1.27 -4.07 -7.41
CA LEU A 44 0.18 -3.81 -6.45
C LEU A 44 -1.21 -4.00 -7.07
N LYS A 45 -1.41 -3.49 -8.30
CA LYS A 45 -2.67 -3.68 -9.05
C LYS A 45 -2.94 -5.14 -9.37
N THR A 46 -1.89 -5.94 -9.60
CA THR A 46 -2.04 -7.37 -9.86
C THR A 46 -2.42 -8.13 -8.59
N ILE A 47 -1.83 -7.79 -7.45
CA ILE A 47 -2.24 -8.33 -6.14
C ILE A 47 -3.70 -8.03 -5.83
N SER A 48 -4.15 -6.80 -6.09
CA SER A 48 -5.53 -6.36 -5.81
C SER A 48 -6.55 -6.79 -6.88
N GLY A 49 -6.12 -7.51 -7.93
CA GLY A 49 -6.98 -8.01 -9.01
C GLY A 49 -7.47 -6.94 -9.99
N VAL A 50 -6.94 -5.71 -9.91
CA VAL A 50 -7.23 -4.62 -10.87
C VAL A 50 -6.59 -4.89 -12.21
N VAL A 51 -5.41 -5.52 -12.21
CA VAL A 51 -4.74 -6.04 -13.39
C VAL A 51 -4.68 -7.56 -13.24
N ALA A 52 -5.08 -8.29 -14.28
CA ALA A 52 -5.03 -9.74 -14.26
C ALA A 52 -3.58 -10.24 -14.38
N ALA A 53 -3.19 -11.21 -13.56
CA ALA A 53 -1.98 -11.97 -13.79
C ALA A 53 -2.14 -12.81 -15.06
N SER A 54 -1.19 -12.72 -15.99
CA SER A 54 -1.18 -13.54 -17.21
C SER A 54 -0.50 -14.91 -17.00
N ALA A 55 0.38 -15.01 -16.01
CA ALA A 55 1.01 -16.25 -15.55
C ALA A 55 1.46 -16.12 -14.10
N GLY A 56 1.85 -17.23 -13.48
CA GLY A 56 2.29 -17.29 -12.09
C GLY A 56 1.13 -17.50 -11.11
N GLN A 57 1.42 -17.34 -9.83
CA GLN A 57 0.46 -17.55 -8.75
C GLN A 57 0.58 -16.43 -7.73
N ILE A 58 -0.55 -16.02 -7.16
CA ILE A 58 -0.62 -15.11 -6.01
C ILE A 58 -1.36 -15.84 -4.89
N LEU A 59 -0.66 -16.05 -3.77
CA LEU A 59 -1.22 -16.72 -2.60
C LEU A 59 -1.41 -15.73 -1.47
N PHE A 60 -2.60 -15.72 -0.89
CA PHE A 60 -2.89 -15.00 0.36
C PHE A 60 -3.32 -16.02 1.42
N ASP A 61 -2.50 -16.19 2.46
CA ASP A 61 -2.63 -17.27 3.46
C ASP A 61 -2.76 -18.67 2.84
N GLY A 62 -1.98 -18.95 1.81
CA GLY A 62 -2.00 -20.22 1.08
C GLY A 62 -3.16 -20.36 0.07
N GLN A 63 -4.13 -19.46 0.06
CA GLN A 63 -5.21 -19.46 -0.92
C GLN A 63 -4.79 -18.72 -2.19
N ARG A 64 -5.00 -19.30 -3.35
CA ARG A 64 -4.79 -18.65 -4.65
C ARG A 64 -5.82 -17.56 -4.90
N ILE A 65 -5.36 -16.36 -5.23
CA ILE A 65 -6.22 -15.18 -5.42
C ILE A 65 -6.08 -14.53 -6.81
N GLU A 66 -5.12 -14.91 -7.64
CA GLU A 66 -4.82 -14.27 -8.93
C GLU A 66 -5.98 -14.27 -9.93
N ARG A 67 -6.98 -15.13 -9.71
CA ARG A 67 -8.20 -15.21 -10.55
C ARG A 67 -9.43 -14.64 -9.90
N LEU A 68 -9.30 -14.12 -8.68
CA LEU A 68 -10.43 -13.53 -7.95
C LEU A 68 -10.67 -12.10 -8.42
N PRO A 69 -11.93 -11.66 -8.53
CA PRO A 69 -12.23 -10.27 -8.82
C PRO A 69 -11.87 -9.36 -7.63
N PRO A 70 -11.58 -8.05 -7.85
CA PRO A 70 -11.10 -7.13 -6.82
C PRO A 70 -11.95 -7.11 -5.54
N HIS A 71 -13.28 -7.13 -5.67
CA HIS A 71 -14.17 -7.10 -4.51
C HIS A 71 -14.06 -8.36 -3.62
N ARG A 72 -13.72 -9.53 -4.20
CA ARG A 72 -13.45 -10.75 -3.44
C ARG A 72 -12.13 -10.66 -2.73
N ILE A 73 -11.09 -10.15 -3.39
CA ILE A 73 -9.77 -9.93 -2.80
C ILE A 73 -9.87 -8.97 -1.61
N ALA A 74 -10.59 -7.85 -1.77
CA ALA A 74 -10.86 -6.93 -0.67
C ALA A 74 -11.58 -7.61 0.50
N SER A 75 -12.53 -8.51 0.21
CA SER A 75 -13.27 -9.26 1.25
C SER A 75 -12.40 -10.25 2.04
N LEU A 76 -11.24 -10.65 1.52
CA LEU A 76 -10.26 -11.48 2.22
C LEU A 76 -9.43 -10.69 3.24
N GLY A 77 -9.54 -9.35 3.25
CA GLY A 77 -8.81 -8.47 4.15
C GLY A 77 -7.58 -7.81 3.50
N ILE A 78 -7.57 -7.65 2.19
CA ILE A 78 -6.56 -6.87 1.47
C ILE A 78 -7.16 -5.51 1.12
N ALA A 79 -6.58 -4.42 1.66
CA ALA A 79 -6.93 -3.06 1.28
C ALA A 79 -5.83 -2.46 0.41
N HIS A 80 -6.19 -1.90 -0.73
CA HIS A 80 -5.27 -1.21 -1.63
C HIS A 80 -5.60 0.29 -1.64
N VAL A 81 -4.65 1.11 -1.22
CA VAL A 81 -4.67 2.56 -1.31
C VAL A 81 -3.82 2.97 -2.51
N PRO A 82 -4.43 3.26 -3.65
CA PRO A 82 -3.69 3.59 -4.87
C PRO A 82 -3.14 5.01 -4.82
N GLU A 83 -2.17 5.29 -5.69
CA GLU A 83 -1.69 6.63 -5.98
C GLU A 83 -2.83 7.59 -6.34
N GLY A 84 -2.68 8.88 -5.98
CA GLY A 84 -3.63 9.94 -6.31
C GLY A 84 -4.85 10.00 -5.40
N ARG A 85 -4.77 9.39 -4.19
CA ARG A 85 -5.74 9.50 -3.08
C ARG A 85 -7.14 8.95 -3.39
N ARG A 86 -7.67 9.18 -4.58
CA ARG A 86 -8.97 8.68 -5.08
C ARG A 86 -10.13 8.92 -4.10
N LEU A 87 -10.20 10.12 -3.52
CA LEU A 87 -11.30 10.53 -2.64
C LEU A 87 -12.55 10.92 -3.44
N PHE A 88 -13.67 10.94 -2.75
CA PHE A 88 -14.90 11.56 -3.22
C PHE A 88 -14.88 13.03 -2.75
N PRO A 89 -14.56 13.99 -3.64
CA PRO A 89 -14.20 15.35 -3.23
C PRO A 89 -15.34 16.13 -2.58
N LEU A 90 -16.57 15.88 -3.01
CA LEU A 90 -17.79 16.53 -2.49
C LEU A 90 -18.42 15.82 -1.28
N MET A 91 -17.81 14.74 -0.82
CA MET A 91 -18.20 14.06 0.41
C MET A 91 -17.31 14.52 1.56
N SER A 92 -17.87 14.52 2.77
CA SER A 92 -17.12 14.81 3.99
C SER A 92 -16.05 13.77 4.26
N VAL A 93 -15.13 14.08 5.18
CA VAL A 93 -14.15 13.11 5.71
C VAL A 93 -14.87 11.85 6.20
N ARG A 94 -15.90 12.02 7.06
CA ARG A 94 -16.67 10.92 7.61
C ARG A 94 -17.29 10.03 6.54
N GLU A 95 -17.96 10.62 5.55
CA GLU A 95 -18.57 9.87 4.45
C GLU A 95 -17.55 9.12 3.60
N ASN A 96 -16.39 9.75 3.31
CA ASN A 96 -15.28 9.06 2.65
C ASN A 96 -14.80 7.83 3.44
N LEU A 97 -14.67 7.95 4.77
CA LEU A 97 -14.27 6.85 5.64
C LEU A 97 -15.33 5.74 5.67
N GLU A 98 -16.61 6.08 5.73
CA GLU A 98 -17.73 5.11 5.74
C GLU A 98 -17.71 4.19 4.52
N LEU A 99 -17.35 4.72 3.35
CA LEU A 99 -17.21 3.94 2.11
C LEU A 99 -16.12 2.86 2.20
N GLY A 100 -15.15 3.01 3.10
CA GLY A 100 -14.12 1.99 3.34
C GLY A 100 -14.65 0.73 4.00
N ALA A 101 -15.77 0.77 4.70
CA ALA A 101 -16.38 -0.38 5.38
C ALA A 101 -17.11 -1.29 4.38
N VAL A 102 -16.39 -1.92 3.45
CA VAL A 102 -16.97 -2.66 2.31
C VAL A 102 -17.56 -4.01 2.68
N SER A 103 -16.99 -4.73 3.66
CA SER A 103 -17.49 -6.05 4.08
C SER A 103 -18.63 -5.95 5.08
N LYS A 104 -19.46 -7.03 5.20
CA LYS A 104 -20.54 -7.09 6.21
C LYS A 104 -19.98 -6.92 7.63
N GLU A 105 -18.84 -7.51 7.93
CA GLU A 105 -18.20 -7.41 9.24
C GLU A 105 -17.68 -5.99 9.50
N ALA A 106 -16.99 -5.36 8.53
CA ALA A 106 -16.52 -3.99 8.65
C ALA A 106 -17.68 -3.02 8.91
N ARG A 107 -18.82 -3.19 8.22
CA ARG A 107 -20.02 -2.38 8.46
C ARG A 107 -20.60 -2.57 9.86
N ARG A 108 -20.65 -3.81 10.37
CA ARG A 108 -21.13 -4.11 11.71
C ARG A 108 -20.25 -3.48 12.79
N ARG A 109 -18.94 -3.46 12.58
CA ARG A 109 -17.94 -2.91 13.51
C ARG A 109 -17.49 -1.49 13.16
N ARG A 110 -18.28 -0.76 12.37
CA ARG A 110 -17.91 0.55 11.84
C ARG A 110 -17.55 1.57 12.93
N LEU A 111 -18.31 1.62 14.02
CA LEU A 111 -18.05 2.55 15.14
C LEU A 111 -16.70 2.28 15.77
N GLU A 112 -16.37 1.03 16.06
CA GLU A 112 -15.05 0.64 16.56
C GLU A 112 -13.91 1.02 15.57
N SER A 113 -14.16 0.84 14.27
CA SER A 113 -13.19 1.24 13.25
C SER A 113 -12.97 2.76 13.22
N PHE A 114 -14.02 3.56 13.41
CA PHE A 114 -13.89 5.03 13.55
C PHE A 114 -13.05 5.42 14.75
N GLU A 115 -13.26 4.80 15.91
CA GLU A 115 -12.47 5.08 17.13
C GLU A 115 -10.98 4.83 16.87
N LYS A 116 -10.63 3.68 16.28
CA LYS A 116 -9.26 3.33 15.93
C LYS A 116 -8.65 4.28 14.90
N VAL A 117 -9.38 4.56 13.84
CA VAL A 117 -8.92 5.47 12.78
C VAL A 117 -8.71 6.88 13.33
N PHE A 118 -9.61 7.40 14.14
CA PHE A 118 -9.46 8.72 14.74
C PHE A 118 -8.38 8.80 15.83
N ALA A 119 -8.04 7.66 16.45
CA ALA A 119 -6.87 7.60 17.32
C ALA A 119 -5.56 7.71 16.54
N LEU A 120 -5.47 7.07 15.36
CA LEU A 120 -4.31 7.17 14.46
C LEU A 120 -4.25 8.53 13.73
N PHE A 121 -5.39 9.15 13.44
CA PHE A 121 -5.52 10.39 12.67
C PHE A 121 -6.37 11.43 13.43
N PRO A 122 -5.90 12.02 14.54
CA PRO A 122 -6.69 12.96 15.36
C PRO A 122 -7.22 14.16 14.55
N ARG A 123 -6.42 14.68 13.60
CA ARG A 123 -6.82 15.79 12.72
C ARG A 123 -8.04 15.47 11.86
N LEU A 124 -8.24 14.20 11.47
CA LEU A 124 -9.42 13.80 10.70
C LEU A 124 -10.70 13.81 11.56
N LYS A 125 -10.57 13.54 12.86
CA LYS A 125 -11.69 13.65 13.81
C LYS A 125 -12.17 15.09 13.94
N GLU A 126 -11.23 16.05 14.07
CA GLU A 126 -11.54 17.48 14.15
C GLU A 126 -12.26 17.99 12.90
N ARG A 127 -11.98 17.37 11.76
CA ARG A 127 -12.48 17.76 10.42
C ARG A 127 -13.48 16.76 9.85
N GLU A 128 -14.08 15.91 10.68
CA GLU A 128 -14.92 14.79 10.21
C GLU A 128 -16.09 15.22 9.29
N ARG A 129 -16.60 16.46 9.50
CA ARG A 129 -17.70 17.01 8.70
C ARG A 129 -17.21 17.88 7.51
N GLN A 130 -15.91 18.12 7.38
CA GLN A 130 -15.35 18.94 6.33
C GLN A 130 -15.32 18.16 5.02
N MET A 131 -15.63 18.83 3.90
CA MET A 131 -15.56 18.23 2.56
C MET A 131 -14.11 17.93 2.18
N ALA A 132 -13.87 16.75 1.59
CA ALA A 132 -12.53 16.28 1.24
C ALA A 132 -11.79 17.21 0.27
N VAL A 133 -12.49 17.89 -0.62
CA VAL A 133 -11.90 18.86 -1.56
C VAL A 133 -11.25 20.06 -0.88
N THR A 134 -11.66 20.41 0.34
CA THR A 134 -11.16 21.58 1.08
C THR A 134 -9.98 21.25 1.99
N LEU A 135 -9.57 19.99 2.04
CA LEU A 135 -8.43 19.51 2.83
C LEU A 135 -7.11 19.78 2.10
N SER A 136 -6.04 19.96 2.87
CA SER A 136 -4.67 19.96 2.33
C SER A 136 -4.33 18.61 1.69
N GLY A 137 -3.30 18.61 0.83
CA GLY A 137 -2.84 17.36 0.19
C GLY A 137 -2.45 16.24 1.17
N GLY A 138 -1.83 16.60 2.29
CA GLY A 138 -1.49 15.64 3.34
C GLY A 138 -2.71 15.09 4.08
N GLU A 139 -3.67 15.95 4.43
CA GLU A 139 -4.93 15.52 5.04
C GLU A 139 -5.75 14.61 4.12
N GLN A 140 -5.79 14.93 2.82
CA GLN A 140 -6.43 14.06 1.83
C GLN A 140 -5.78 12.68 1.76
N GLN A 141 -4.44 12.62 1.85
CA GLN A 141 -3.71 11.35 1.88
C GLN A 141 -4.03 10.57 3.16
N MET A 142 -4.10 11.25 4.31
CA MET A 142 -4.52 10.63 5.57
C MET A 142 -5.95 10.05 5.45
N VAL A 143 -6.90 10.78 4.81
CA VAL A 143 -8.26 10.26 4.55
C VAL A 143 -8.23 9.01 3.67
N ALA A 144 -7.37 8.96 2.64
CA ALA A 144 -7.28 7.81 1.75
C ALA A 144 -6.79 6.55 2.50
N ILE A 145 -5.75 6.69 3.34
CA ILE A 145 -5.23 5.58 4.16
C ILE A 145 -6.26 5.18 5.22
N ALA A 146 -6.83 6.15 5.93
CA ALA A 146 -7.86 5.95 6.94
C ALA A 146 -9.07 5.20 6.36
N ARG A 147 -9.52 5.55 5.15
CA ARG A 147 -10.57 4.83 4.42
C ARG A 147 -10.18 3.38 4.16
N GLY A 148 -8.92 3.11 3.80
CA GLY A 148 -8.41 1.75 3.65
C GLY A 148 -8.49 0.95 4.96
N LEU A 149 -8.18 1.58 6.10
CA LEU A 149 -8.25 0.96 7.43
C LEU A 149 -9.68 0.65 7.88
N MET A 150 -10.67 1.42 7.41
CA MET A 150 -12.09 1.13 7.70
C MET A 150 -12.56 -0.23 7.16
N ALA A 151 -11.86 -0.79 6.17
CA ALA A 151 -12.09 -2.17 5.70
C ALA A 151 -11.67 -3.23 6.73
N ARG A 152 -10.97 -2.87 7.82
CA ARG A 152 -10.35 -3.75 8.82
C ARG A 152 -9.40 -4.76 8.15
N PRO A 153 -8.41 -4.27 7.39
CA PRO A 153 -7.56 -5.14 6.59
C PRO A 153 -6.58 -5.92 7.46
N ARG A 154 -6.15 -7.06 6.95
CA ARG A 154 -5.01 -7.83 7.45
C ARG A 154 -3.72 -7.44 6.72
N LEU A 155 -3.87 -7.03 5.45
CA LEU A 155 -2.81 -6.47 4.61
C LEU A 155 -3.28 -5.14 4.03
N ILE A 156 -2.52 -4.08 4.25
CA ILE A 156 -2.70 -2.81 3.57
C ILE A 156 -1.59 -2.61 2.54
N ILE A 157 -1.98 -2.25 1.33
CA ILE A 157 -1.09 -1.96 0.21
C ILE A 157 -1.14 -0.45 -0.03
N LEU A 158 0.02 0.21 0.01
CA LEU A 158 0.16 1.66 -0.14
C LEU A 158 1.02 1.97 -1.38
N ASP A 159 0.43 2.66 -2.35
CA ASP A 159 1.09 3.04 -3.60
C ASP A 159 1.48 4.53 -3.55
N GLU A 160 2.77 4.80 -3.32
CA GLU A 160 3.39 6.12 -3.23
C GLU A 160 2.64 7.10 -2.29
N PRO A 161 2.40 6.72 -1.02
CA PRO A 161 1.59 7.52 -0.11
C PRO A 161 2.20 8.89 0.23
N SER A 162 3.51 9.09 0.07
CA SER A 162 4.19 10.35 0.37
C SER A 162 4.35 11.28 -0.84
N LEU A 163 3.93 10.85 -2.04
CA LEU A 163 4.13 11.61 -3.28
C LEU A 163 3.47 12.99 -3.24
N GLY A 164 4.27 14.03 -3.53
CA GLY A 164 3.80 15.41 -3.59
C GLY A 164 3.43 16.03 -2.24
N LEU A 165 3.90 15.45 -1.13
CA LEU A 165 3.71 15.99 0.22
C LEU A 165 4.92 16.81 0.67
N ALA A 166 4.68 17.79 1.56
CA ALA A 166 5.75 18.54 2.19
C ALA A 166 6.59 17.63 3.11
N PRO A 167 7.91 17.88 3.26
CA PRO A 167 8.82 17.00 4.01
C PRO A 167 8.36 16.65 5.43
N ILE A 168 7.75 17.59 6.13
CA ILE A 168 7.22 17.35 7.48
C ILE A 168 6.05 16.36 7.48
N ILE A 169 5.20 16.40 6.45
CA ILE A 169 4.07 15.49 6.29
C ILE A 169 4.56 14.11 5.83
N VAL A 170 5.62 14.06 5.01
CA VAL A 170 6.28 12.79 4.65
C VAL A 170 6.72 12.05 5.90
N LYS A 171 7.43 12.73 6.83
CA LYS A 171 7.84 12.11 8.10
C LYS A 171 6.64 11.59 8.90
N GLU A 172 5.61 12.43 9.08
CA GLU A 172 4.36 12.04 9.76
C GLU A 172 3.72 10.80 9.10
N MET A 173 3.76 10.72 7.76
CA MET A 173 3.22 9.58 7.01
C MET A 173 3.96 8.28 7.33
N PHE A 174 5.30 8.29 7.39
CA PHE A 174 6.08 7.10 7.76
C PHE A 174 5.84 6.69 9.22
N ASP A 175 5.69 7.66 10.15
CA ASP A 175 5.33 7.39 11.54
C ASP A 175 3.94 6.72 11.65
N ILE A 176 2.97 7.17 10.84
CA ILE A 176 1.63 6.57 10.72
C ILE A 176 1.71 5.14 10.17
N ILE A 177 2.49 4.89 9.12
CA ILE A 177 2.67 3.54 8.55
C ILE A 177 3.23 2.58 9.61
N GLN A 178 4.20 3.05 10.39
CA GLN A 178 4.74 2.26 11.50
C GLN A 178 3.69 2.00 12.59
N ALA A 179 2.86 3.00 12.93
CA ALA A 179 1.78 2.85 13.90
C ALA A 179 0.72 1.83 13.43
N ILE A 180 0.35 1.87 12.14
CA ILE A 180 -0.56 0.89 11.52
C ILE A 180 0.00 -0.53 11.66
N ASN A 181 1.30 -0.72 11.41
CA ASN A 181 1.92 -2.03 11.53
C ASN A 181 1.97 -2.51 12.99
N ARG A 182 2.25 -1.61 13.96
CA ARG A 182 2.20 -1.94 15.40
C ARG A 182 0.82 -2.39 15.88
N GLU A 183 -0.25 -1.96 15.22
CA GLU A 183 -1.63 -2.48 15.43
C GLU A 183 -1.83 -3.91 14.87
N GLY A 184 -0.78 -4.52 14.31
CA GLY A 184 -0.76 -5.88 13.78
C GLY A 184 -1.17 -5.99 12.32
N ILE A 185 -1.27 -4.89 11.59
CA ILE A 185 -1.59 -4.89 10.15
C ILE A 185 -0.30 -5.06 9.36
N THR A 186 -0.29 -6.01 8.43
CA THR A 186 0.81 -6.20 7.48
C THR A 186 0.80 -5.05 6.45
N VAL A 187 1.97 -4.55 6.07
CA VAL A 187 2.09 -3.43 5.13
C VAL A 187 2.94 -3.84 3.93
N LEU A 188 2.43 -3.60 2.72
CA LEU A 188 3.22 -3.59 1.49
C LEU A 188 3.25 -2.16 0.95
N LEU A 189 4.45 -1.58 0.93
CA LEU A 189 4.69 -0.19 0.59
C LEU A 189 5.41 -0.08 -0.75
N VAL A 190 4.93 0.78 -1.63
CA VAL A 190 5.70 1.28 -2.79
C VAL A 190 5.96 2.75 -2.55
N GLU A 191 7.21 3.17 -2.66
CA GLU A 191 7.63 4.56 -2.42
C GLU A 191 8.77 4.98 -3.33
N GLN A 192 8.83 6.30 -3.62
CA GLN A 192 9.98 6.93 -4.27
C GLN A 192 11.05 7.36 -3.26
N ASN A 193 10.67 7.61 -2.01
CA ASN A 193 11.61 7.92 -0.95
C ASN A 193 12.28 6.64 -0.45
N VAL A 194 13.26 6.17 -1.23
CA VAL A 194 13.97 4.90 -1.00
C VAL A 194 14.58 4.85 0.40
N GLN A 195 15.25 5.94 0.82
CA GLN A 195 15.92 5.97 2.11
C GLN A 195 14.97 5.77 3.29
N GLN A 196 13.82 6.46 3.29
CA GLN A 196 12.82 6.35 4.35
C GLN A 196 12.16 4.97 4.33
N SER A 197 11.86 4.45 3.13
CA SER A 197 11.22 3.14 2.97
C SER A 197 12.11 2.02 3.47
N LEU A 198 13.41 2.03 3.12
CA LEU A 198 14.37 1.03 3.56
C LEU A 198 14.64 1.08 5.08
N LYS A 199 14.62 2.29 5.69
CA LYS A 199 14.74 2.43 7.16
C LYS A 199 13.55 1.84 7.90
N LEU A 200 12.36 1.89 7.30
CA LEU A 200 11.11 1.43 7.91
C LEU A 200 10.88 -0.08 7.69
N ALA A 201 11.33 -0.61 6.53
CA ALA A 201 10.98 -1.95 6.08
C ALA A 201 11.79 -3.05 6.78
N ASP A 202 11.09 -4.11 7.19
CA ASP A 202 11.72 -5.38 7.61
C ASP A 202 12.34 -6.10 6.41
N ARG A 203 11.68 -6.02 5.23
CA ARG A 203 12.10 -6.63 3.98
C ARG A 203 11.90 -5.66 2.81
N ALA A 204 12.82 -5.68 1.88
CA ALA A 204 12.73 -4.83 0.69
C ALA A 204 13.08 -5.62 -0.58
N TYR A 205 12.46 -5.21 -1.68
CA TYR A 205 12.66 -5.74 -3.02
C TYR A 205 12.99 -4.59 -3.97
N VAL A 206 13.99 -4.76 -4.80
CA VAL A 206 14.32 -3.82 -5.87
C VAL A 206 13.76 -4.36 -7.17
N LEU A 207 12.88 -3.59 -7.79
CA LEU A 207 12.25 -3.92 -9.07
C LEU A 207 12.84 -3.10 -10.20
N GLU A 208 13.34 -3.77 -11.25
CA GLU A 208 13.83 -3.16 -12.47
C GLU A 208 13.23 -3.86 -13.69
N ASN A 209 12.69 -3.08 -14.63
CA ASN A 209 12.12 -3.61 -15.87
C ASN A 209 11.16 -4.80 -15.66
N GLY A 210 10.34 -4.74 -14.60
CA GLY A 210 9.36 -5.76 -14.27
C GLY A 210 9.94 -7.02 -13.65
N ARG A 211 11.17 -7.02 -13.14
CA ARG A 211 11.85 -8.14 -12.49
C ARG A 211 12.39 -7.71 -11.12
N VAL A 212 12.34 -8.61 -10.15
CA VAL A 212 13.06 -8.42 -8.88
C VAL A 212 14.53 -8.71 -9.12
N VAL A 213 15.38 -7.71 -8.90
CA VAL A 213 16.84 -7.82 -9.08
C VAL A 213 17.59 -7.96 -7.77
N LEU A 214 17.02 -7.47 -6.66
CA LEU A 214 17.57 -7.59 -5.32
C LEU A 214 16.45 -7.81 -4.30
N GLU A 215 16.75 -8.58 -3.28
CA GLU A 215 15.91 -8.69 -2.08
C GLU A 215 16.80 -8.80 -0.84
N GLY A 216 16.30 -8.31 0.29
CA GLY A 216 17.00 -8.38 1.57
C GLY A 216 16.25 -7.66 2.69
N ALA A 217 16.87 -7.59 3.87
CA ALA A 217 16.38 -6.73 4.93
C ALA A 217 16.54 -5.25 4.52
N GLY A 218 15.59 -4.40 4.93
CA GLY A 218 15.65 -2.98 4.57
C GLY A 218 16.97 -2.31 4.96
N GLY A 219 17.48 -2.60 6.18
CA GLY A 219 18.76 -2.08 6.66
C GLY A 219 19.98 -2.62 5.88
N GLU A 220 19.93 -3.83 5.34
CA GLU A 220 20.99 -4.38 4.48
C GLU A 220 21.01 -3.68 3.13
N LEU A 221 19.84 -3.53 2.48
CA LEU A 221 19.74 -2.86 1.19
C LEU A 221 20.04 -1.34 1.28
N LEU A 222 19.81 -0.72 2.41
CA LEU A 222 20.20 0.68 2.65
C LEU A 222 21.73 0.89 2.54
N ASN A 223 22.52 -0.15 2.83
CA ASN A 223 23.98 -0.14 2.79
C ASN A 223 24.54 -0.84 1.53
N ASP A 224 23.71 -1.45 0.68
CA ASP A 224 24.13 -2.07 -0.58
C ASP A 224 24.60 -0.98 -1.57
N GLU A 225 25.81 -1.14 -2.12
CA GLU A 225 26.46 -0.16 -3.00
C GLU A 225 25.61 0.12 -4.26
N ARG A 226 25.02 -0.92 -4.86
CA ARG A 226 24.17 -0.80 -6.06
C ARG A 226 22.91 0.02 -5.77
N VAL A 227 22.31 -0.15 -4.59
CA VAL A 227 21.13 0.61 -4.17
C VAL A 227 21.50 2.06 -3.89
N ARG A 228 22.67 2.29 -3.27
CA ARG A 228 23.18 3.64 -2.99
C ARG A 228 23.46 4.42 -4.25
N GLU A 229 24.18 3.83 -5.19
CA GLU A 229 24.49 4.46 -6.49
C GLU A 229 23.23 4.73 -7.32
N ALA A 230 22.32 3.74 -7.42
CA ALA A 230 21.15 3.86 -8.27
C ALA A 230 20.04 4.78 -7.70
N TYR A 231 19.90 4.85 -6.36
CA TYR A 231 18.71 5.46 -5.75
C TYR A 231 18.99 6.46 -4.62
N LEU A 232 20.21 6.52 -4.05
CA LEU A 232 20.53 7.39 -2.91
C LEU A 232 21.49 8.52 -3.25
N GLY A 233 22.04 8.54 -4.47
CA GLY A 233 22.93 9.60 -4.95
C GLY A 233 24.31 9.61 -4.27
N ALA A 234 24.79 8.44 -3.86
CA ALA A 234 26.10 8.29 -3.19
C ALA A 234 27.17 7.87 -4.19
#